data_482223fa84984200d7491686252d944f
#
_entry.id   482223fa84984200d7491686252d944f
#
_cell.length_a   1.000
_cell.length_b   1.000
_cell.length_c   1.000
_cell.angle_alpha   90.00
_cell.angle_beta   90.00
_cell.angle_gamma   90.00
#
_symmetry.space_group_name_H-M   'P 1'
#
loop_
_entity.id
_entity.type
_entity.pdbx_description
1 polymer ?
#
loop_
_entity_poly.entity_id
_entity_poly.type
_entity_poly.pdbx_seq_one_letter_code
_entity_poly.pdbx_strand_id
1 'polypeptide(L)'
;GIERDVYLWSQPKTAIQDFRVISTLDDTYKTGIFKLAIDLKNHEEKAKNLTISYELLDKNGKAIATESKNLWVSPAVNSTASFETSIPGVATWTAEIPNLYKMVMTIKDGDKTVEVVPYHVGFRRFEMKQTKELAGNGKPYTVFLVNGQPVKFKGVNIHEHNPETGHY
;
A
#
# COMPACT_ATOMS: atom_id res chain seq x y z
N GLY A 1 -23.40 9.34 -20.91
CA GLY A 1 -24.06 8.96 -19.65
C GLY A 1 -23.05 8.82 -18.50
N ILE A 2 -23.54 8.54 -17.31
CA ILE A 2 -22.71 8.21 -16.14
C ILE A 2 -22.58 6.69 -16.14
N GLU A 3 -21.36 6.19 -16.34
CA GLU A 3 -21.08 4.74 -16.48
C GLU A 3 -20.53 4.10 -15.21
N ARG A 4 -20.25 4.91 -14.18
CA ARG A 4 -19.72 4.49 -12.89
C ARG A 4 -20.68 4.90 -11.77
N ASP A 5 -20.55 4.20 -10.64
CA ASP A 5 -21.37 4.48 -9.47
C ASP A 5 -21.18 5.91 -8.97
N VAL A 6 -22.27 6.50 -8.52
CA VAL A 6 -22.29 7.81 -7.86
C VAL A 6 -22.70 7.59 -6.42
N TYR A 7 -21.87 8.04 -5.49
CA TYR A 7 -22.13 7.91 -4.06
C TYR A 7 -21.81 9.19 -3.31
N LEU A 8 -22.47 9.36 -2.20
CA LEU A 8 -22.21 10.42 -1.23
C LEU A 8 -21.43 9.84 -0.05
N TRP A 9 -20.38 10.52 0.38
CA TRP A 9 -19.60 10.13 1.53
C TRP A 9 -19.32 11.30 2.45
N SER A 10 -19.01 11.03 3.72
CA SER A 10 -18.63 12.03 4.69
C SER A 10 -17.43 11.58 5.51
N GLN A 11 -16.63 12.54 5.94
CA GLN A 11 -15.46 12.33 6.80
C GLN A 11 -15.53 13.24 8.04
N PRO A 12 -14.83 12.89 9.13
CA PRO A 12 -14.54 13.84 10.21
C PRO A 12 -13.80 15.07 9.68
N LYS A 13 -13.94 16.22 10.36
CA LYS A 13 -13.23 17.45 9.99
C LYS A 13 -11.71 17.31 10.10
N THR A 14 -11.22 16.40 10.93
CA THR A 14 -9.82 16.01 10.97
C THR A 14 -9.73 14.53 10.57
N ALA A 15 -9.11 14.25 9.43
CA ALA A 15 -9.14 12.94 8.80
C ALA A 15 -7.87 12.65 8.00
N ILE A 16 -7.72 11.40 7.57
CA ILE A 16 -6.71 11.00 6.59
C ILE A 16 -7.10 11.63 5.25
N GLN A 17 -6.22 12.49 4.73
CA GLN A 17 -6.38 13.09 3.40
C GLN A 17 -5.88 12.14 2.32
N ASP A 18 -4.74 11.50 2.58
CA ASP A 18 -4.09 10.54 1.68
C ASP A 18 -3.13 9.64 2.47
N PHE A 19 -2.73 8.53 1.89
CA PHE A 19 -1.67 7.71 2.43
C PHE A 19 -0.89 7.01 1.32
N ARG A 20 0.40 6.79 1.57
CA ARG A 20 1.28 6.06 0.65
C ARG A 20 1.90 4.86 1.34
N VAL A 21 1.74 3.69 0.74
CA VAL A 21 2.35 2.44 1.18
C VAL A 21 3.42 2.01 0.20
N ILE A 22 4.59 1.66 0.72
CA ILE A 22 5.62 0.92 0.00
C ILE A 22 5.78 -0.42 0.72
N SER A 23 5.50 -1.51 0.03
CA SER A 23 5.66 -2.87 0.51
C SER A 23 6.48 -3.66 -0.49
N THR A 24 7.78 -3.72 -0.24
CA THR A 24 8.75 -4.39 -1.12
C THR A 24 9.55 -5.44 -0.34
N LEU A 25 10.51 -6.05 -0.98
CA LEU A 25 11.39 -7.07 -0.39
C LEU A 25 12.83 -6.56 -0.40
N ASP A 26 13.62 -7.04 0.56
CA ASP A 26 15.06 -6.86 0.60
C ASP A 26 15.75 -7.58 -0.58
N ASP A 27 17.08 -7.48 -0.68
CA ASP A 27 17.86 -8.12 -1.75
C ASP A 27 17.87 -9.64 -1.66
N THR A 28 17.51 -10.21 -0.51
CA THR A 28 17.38 -11.66 -0.32
C THR A 28 15.99 -12.19 -0.65
N TYR A 29 15.01 -11.32 -0.91
CA TYR A 29 13.60 -11.61 -1.15
C TYR A 29 12.90 -12.32 0.03
N LYS A 30 13.46 -12.24 1.24
CA LYS A 30 12.94 -12.92 2.45
C LYS A 30 12.36 -11.98 3.48
N THR A 31 12.82 -10.72 3.49
CA THR A 31 12.39 -9.71 4.44
C THR A 31 11.53 -8.67 3.72
N GLY A 32 10.34 -8.43 4.24
CA GLY A 32 9.48 -7.36 3.79
C GLY A 32 10.00 -6.01 4.29
N ILE A 33 10.14 -5.06 3.38
CA ILE A 33 10.41 -3.65 3.70
C ILE A 33 9.08 -2.91 3.60
N PHE A 34 8.59 -2.40 4.71
CA PHE A 34 7.32 -1.70 4.80
C PHE A 34 7.55 -0.25 5.18
N LYS A 35 7.01 0.66 4.35
CA LYS A 35 6.98 2.10 4.64
C LYS A 35 5.57 2.61 4.46
N LEU A 36 5.11 3.41 5.41
CA LEU A 36 3.79 4.02 5.40
C LEU A 36 3.93 5.51 5.72
N ALA A 37 3.39 6.35 4.87
CA ALA A 37 3.19 7.77 5.13
C ALA A 37 1.69 8.04 5.13
N ILE A 38 1.18 8.68 6.18
CA ILE A 38 -0.23 9.04 6.35
C ILE A 38 -0.31 10.55 6.43
N ASP A 39 -0.96 11.16 5.46
CA ASP A 39 -1.19 12.60 5.39
C ASP A 39 -2.55 12.94 6.01
N LEU A 40 -2.53 13.77 7.03
CA LEU A 40 -3.71 14.24 7.73
C LEU A 40 -3.99 15.70 7.40
N LYS A 41 -5.28 16.03 7.33
CA LYS A 41 -5.76 17.38 7.18
C LYS A 41 -6.76 17.70 8.28
N ASN A 42 -6.59 18.87 8.88
CA ASN A 42 -7.47 19.40 9.91
C ASN A 42 -8.25 20.60 9.34
N HIS A 43 -9.55 20.44 9.20
CA HIS A 43 -10.50 21.49 8.76
C HIS A 43 -11.19 22.19 9.94
N GLU A 44 -10.74 21.91 11.16
CA GLU A 44 -11.19 22.63 12.36
C GLU A 44 -10.38 23.91 12.57
N GLU A 45 -10.83 24.79 13.43
CA GLU A 45 -10.14 26.06 13.73
C GLU A 45 -8.96 25.88 14.69
N LYS A 46 -8.93 24.78 15.45
CA LYS A 46 -7.91 24.51 16.47
C LYS A 46 -7.04 23.34 16.08
N ALA A 47 -5.76 23.47 16.40
CA ALA A 47 -4.83 22.35 16.25
C ALA A 47 -5.16 21.23 17.24
N LYS A 48 -4.81 19.99 16.87
CA LYS A 48 -5.01 18.79 17.68
C LYS A 48 -3.71 18.00 17.82
N ASN A 49 -3.55 17.36 18.97
CA ASN A 49 -2.52 16.33 19.14
C ASN A 49 -3.18 14.97 19.03
N LEU A 50 -2.95 14.28 17.92
CA LEU A 50 -3.60 13.02 17.59
C LEU A 50 -2.62 11.86 17.71
N THR A 51 -3.14 10.71 18.12
CA THR A 51 -2.40 9.44 18.04
C THR A 51 -2.71 8.77 16.72
N ILE A 52 -1.68 8.57 15.91
CA ILE A 52 -1.76 7.90 14.61
C ILE A 52 -1.08 6.54 14.75
N SER A 53 -1.77 5.48 14.41
CA SER A 53 -1.24 4.11 14.48
C SER A 53 -1.58 3.29 13.26
N TYR A 54 -0.79 2.25 13.05
CA TYR A 54 -1.16 1.17 12.14
C TYR A 54 -0.95 -0.19 12.78
N GLU A 55 -1.71 -1.16 12.32
CA GLU A 55 -1.51 -2.59 12.55
C GLU A 55 -1.47 -3.29 11.20
N LEU A 56 -0.47 -4.16 11.01
CA LEU A 56 -0.38 -5.03 9.84
C LEU A 56 -0.67 -6.47 10.29
N LEU A 57 -1.78 -7.02 9.82
CA LEU A 57 -2.31 -8.31 10.24
C LEU A 57 -2.08 -9.36 9.16
N ASP A 58 -1.68 -10.57 9.55
CA ASP A 58 -1.61 -11.73 8.67
C ASP A 58 -3.01 -12.28 8.33
N LYS A 59 -3.07 -13.32 7.51
CA LYS A 59 -4.32 -13.98 7.11
C LYS A 59 -5.13 -14.57 8.27
N ASN A 60 -4.51 -14.78 9.42
CA ASN A 60 -5.17 -15.30 10.63
C ASN A 60 -5.60 -14.18 11.59
N GLY A 61 -5.36 -12.92 11.22
CA GLY A 61 -5.65 -11.76 12.06
C GLY A 61 -4.59 -11.47 13.13
N LYS A 62 -3.43 -12.14 13.08
CA LYS A 62 -2.33 -11.88 14.00
C LYS A 62 -1.54 -10.65 13.53
N ALA A 63 -1.31 -9.70 14.43
CA ALA A 63 -0.45 -8.55 14.15
C ALA A 63 1.01 -9.00 13.97
N ILE A 64 1.60 -8.64 12.83
CA ILE A 64 3.00 -8.88 12.48
C ILE A 64 3.85 -7.62 12.59
N ALA A 65 3.23 -6.46 12.54
CA ALA A 65 3.84 -5.16 12.81
C ALA A 65 2.75 -4.21 13.34
N THR A 66 3.14 -3.37 14.29
CA THR A 66 2.31 -2.29 14.82
C THR A 66 3.20 -1.16 15.30
N GLU A 67 2.79 0.07 15.04
CA GLU A 67 3.48 1.25 15.53
C GLU A 67 2.48 2.39 15.71
N SER A 68 2.80 3.32 16.61
CA SER A 68 1.96 4.48 16.88
C SER A 68 2.83 5.70 17.15
N LYS A 69 2.36 6.88 16.72
CA LYS A 69 3.01 8.17 16.90
C LYS A 69 2.00 9.23 17.28
N ASN A 70 2.41 10.16 18.12
CA ASN A 70 1.65 11.39 18.35
C ASN A 70 2.05 12.43 17.30
N LEU A 71 1.06 13.08 16.73
CA LEU A 71 1.23 14.09 15.70
C LEU A 71 0.42 15.33 16.01
N TRP A 72 1.08 16.49 16.00
CA TRP A 72 0.43 17.78 16.09
C TRP A 72 -0.11 18.18 14.70
N VAL A 73 -1.43 18.29 14.57
CA VAL A 73 -2.10 18.58 13.32
C VAL A 73 -2.71 19.96 13.36
N SER A 74 -2.03 20.91 12.72
CA SER A 74 -2.47 22.30 12.64
C SER A 74 -3.60 22.50 11.64
N PRO A 75 -4.46 23.54 11.84
CA PRO A 75 -5.49 23.90 10.87
C PRO A 75 -4.91 24.21 9.48
N ALA A 76 -5.62 23.80 8.44
CA ALA A 76 -5.32 24.08 7.04
C ALA A 76 -3.94 23.64 6.50
N VAL A 77 -3.12 22.99 7.31
CA VAL A 77 -1.79 22.48 6.94
C VAL A 77 -1.83 20.95 6.91
N ASN A 78 -1.25 20.34 5.88
CA ASN A 78 -1.06 18.90 5.86
C ASN A 78 0.03 18.51 6.87
N SER A 79 -0.25 17.48 7.66
CA SER A 79 0.69 16.91 8.62
C SER A 79 0.87 15.43 8.30
N THR A 80 2.13 14.96 8.24
CA THR A 80 2.43 13.58 7.81
C THR A 80 3.00 12.77 8.97
N ALA A 81 2.40 11.60 9.23
CA ALA A 81 2.97 10.56 10.08
C ALA A 81 3.67 9.52 9.20
N SER A 82 4.97 9.29 9.43
CA SER A 82 5.76 8.32 8.66
C SER A 82 6.22 7.17 9.54
N PHE A 83 6.12 5.95 9.01
CA PHE A 83 6.50 4.70 9.65
C PHE A 83 7.37 3.88 8.70
N GLU A 84 8.34 3.17 9.24
CA GLU A 84 9.20 2.27 8.47
C GLU A 84 9.61 1.07 9.34
N THR A 85 9.43 -0.15 8.79
CA THR A 85 9.86 -1.37 9.48
C THR A 85 10.27 -2.44 8.50
N SER A 86 11.08 -3.39 8.98
CA SER A 86 11.48 -4.60 8.28
C SER A 86 10.84 -5.81 8.94
N ILE A 87 10.20 -6.67 8.15
CA ILE A 87 9.42 -7.81 8.64
C ILE A 87 10.01 -9.08 8.06
N PRO A 88 10.76 -9.87 8.85
CA PRO A 88 11.33 -11.12 8.38
C PRO A 88 10.26 -12.17 8.05
N GLY A 89 10.50 -12.97 7.01
CA GLY A 89 9.68 -14.13 6.68
C GLY A 89 8.26 -13.80 6.20
N VAL A 90 8.07 -12.64 5.56
CA VAL A 90 6.77 -12.31 4.96
C VAL A 90 6.38 -13.31 3.87
N ALA A 91 5.10 -13.65 3.79
CA ALA A 91 4.52 -14.36 2.66
C ALA A 91 4.46 -13.40 1.45
N THR A 92 5.26 -13.68 0.43
CA THR A 92 5.35 -12.83 -0.76
C THR A 92 4.10 -12.94 -1.62
N TRP A 93 3.73 -11.83 -2.24
CA TRP A 93 2.66 -11.80 -3.23
C TRP A 93 3.21 -12.20 -4.61
N THR A 94 2.51 -13.11 -5.29
CA THR A 94 2.67 -13.38 -6.73
C THR A 94 1.30 -13.41 -7.38
N ALA A 95 1.24 -13.41 -8.72
CA ALA A 95 -0.04 -13.51 -9.44
C ALA A 95 -0.74 -14.87 -9.20
N GLU A 96 0.04 -15.94 -8.99
CA GLU A 96 -0.47 -17.28 -8.73
C GLU A 96 -0.86 -17.47 -7.25
N ILE A 97 -0.13 -16.82 -6.34
CA ILE A 97 -0.35 -16.89 -4.89
C ILE A 97 -0.41 -15.46 -4.33
N PRO A 98 -1.56 -14.79 -4.42
CA PRO A 98 -1.69 -13.39 -4.06
C PRO A 98 -1.84 -13.20 -2.54
N ASN A 99 -0.76 -13.49 -1.78
CA ASN A 99 -0.74 -13.29 -0.34
C ASN A 99 -0.92 -11.82 0.00
N LEU A 100 -1.94 -11.50 0.79
CA LEU A 100 -2.24 -10.16 1.26
C LEU A 100 -2.27 -10.10 2.79
N TYR A 101 -1.81 -8.98 3.30
CA TYR A 101 -1.90 -8.57 4.69
C TYR A 101 -2.95 -7.48 4.82
N LYS A 102 -3.70 -7.47 5.92
CA LYS A 102 -4.64 -6.41 6.22
C LYS A 102 -3.94 -5.35 7.06
N MET A 103 -3.75 -4.18 6.49
CA MET A 103 -3.31 -2.99 7.22
C MET A 103 -4.54 -2.26 7.77
N VAL A 104 -4.50 -1.85 9.02
CA VAL A 104 -5.52 -1.02 9.66
C VAL A 104 -4.86 0.24 10.19
N MET A 105 -5.19 1.39 9.61
CA MET A 105 -4.75 2.70 10.09
C MET A 105 -5.80 3.26 11.05
N THR A 106 -5.39 3.78 12.19
CA THR A 106 -6.30 4.34 13.20
C THR A 106 -5.82 5.72 13.65
N ILE A 107 -6.76 6.66 13.68
CA ILE A 107 -6.56 7.99 14.28
C ILE A 107 -7.37 8.08 15.57
N LYS A 108 -6.72 8.56 16.64
CA LYS A 108 -7.38 8.83 17.92
C LYS A 108 -7.12 10.26 18.39
N ASP A 109 -8.15 10.87 18.99
CA ASP A 109 -8.11 12.12 19.73
C ASP A 109 -8.31 11.79 21.23
N GLY A 110 -7.22 11.68 21.99
CA GLY A 110 -7.22 11.02 23.29
C GLY A 110 -7.68 9.57 23.18
N ASP A 111 -8.72 9.19 23.94
CA ASP A 111 -9.30 7.84 23.91
C ASP A 111 -10.33 7.63 22.80
N LYS A 112 -10.75 8.72 22.15
CA LYS A 112 -11.77 8.66 21.11
C LYS A 112 -11.16 8.28 19.76
N THR A 113 -11.64 7.18 19.18
CA THR A 113 -11.34 6.85 17.78
C THR A 113 -12.05 7.82 16.85
N VAL A 114 -11.27 8.49 16.00
CA VAL A 114 -11.75 9.50 15.03
C VAL A 114 -12.01 8.83 13.68
N GLU A 115 -11.06 8.03 13.22
CA GLU A 115 -11.15 7.35 11.91
C GLU A 115 -10.40 6.02 11.94
N VAL A 116 -10.90 5.05 11.18
CA VAL A 116 -10.25 3.75 10.94
C VAL A 116 -10.33 3.43 9.46
N VAL A 117 -9.18 3.19 8.83
CA VAL A 117 -9.10 2.87 7.40
C VAL A 117 -8.40 1.53 7.21
N PRO A 118 -9.10 0.49 6.77
CA PRO A 118 -8.48 -0.78 6.38
C PRO A 118 -7.95 -0.70 4.94
N TYR A 119 -6.83 -1.39 4.70
CA TYR A 119 -6.25 -1.52 3.37
C TYR A 119 -5.52 -2.86 3.22
N HIS A 120 -5.43 -3.41 2.00
CA HIS A 120 -4.69 -4.63 1.74
C HIS A 120 -3.30 -4.35 1.18
N VAL A 121 -2.30 -5.05 1.69
CA VAL A 121 -0.89 -4.88 1.36
C VAL A 121 -0.30 -6.21 0.92
N GLY A 122 0.41 -6.23 -0.21
CA GLY A 122 1.16 -7.40 -0.67
C GLY A 122 2.64 -7.08 -0.80
N PHE A 123 3.50 -7.90 -0.20
CA PHE A 123 4.95 -7.74 -0.33
C PHE A 123 5.44 -8.35 -1.62
N ARG A 124 5.92 -7.52 -2.53
CA ARG A 124 6.51 -7.93 -3.80
C ARG A 124 7.57 -6.96 -4.27
N ARG A 125 8.53 -7.46 -5.05
CA ARG A 125 9.57 -6.63 -5.67
C ARG A 125 9.58 -6.86 -7.16
N PHE A 126 9.49 -5.78 -7.91
CA PHE A 126 9.63 -5.75 -9.36
C PHE A 126 10.99 -5.17 -9.73
N GLU A 127 11.69 -5.82 -10.66
CA GLU A 127 13.02 -5.40 -11.08
C GLU A 127 13.20 -5.67 -12.57
N MET A 128 14.03 -4.84 -13.21
CA MET A 128 14.57 -5.13 -14.53
C MET A 128 16.08 -5.35 -14.37
N LYS A 129 16.55 -6.53 -14.78
CA LYS A 129 17.97 -6.87 -14.69
C LYS A 129 18.50 -7.32 -16.03
N GLN A 130 19.77 -6.99 -16.29
CA GLN A 130 20.48 -7.49 -17.47
C GLN A 130 21.01 -8.90 -17.19
N THR A 131 20.91 -9.78 -18.21
CA THR A 131 21.45 -11.13 -18.13
C THR A 131 22.95 -11.12 -18.34
N LYS A 132 23.63 -12.19 -17.92
CA LYS A 132 25.02 -12.46 -18.27
C LYS A 132 25.16 -12.95 -19.72
N GLU A 133 24.12 -13.60 -20.25
CA GLU A 133 24.04 -14.05 -21.63
C GLU A 133 23.87 -12.84 -22.57
N LEU A 134 24.52 -12.89 -23.72
CA LEU A 134 24.45 -11.86 -24.74
C LEU A 134 23.53 -12.29 -25.87
N ALA A 135 22.74 -11.37 -26.36
CA ALA A 135 21.99 -11.52 -27.60
C ALA A 135 22.94 -11.60 -28.82
N GLY A 136 22.45 -12.02 -29.96
CA GLY A 136 23.22 -12.11 -31.20
C GLY A 136 23.89 -10.81 -31.67
N ASN A 137 23.47 -9.66 -31.13
CA ASN A 137 24.07 -8.35 -31.34
C ASN A 137 25.13 -7.98 -30.28
N GLY A 138 25.54 -8.94 -29.42
CA GLY A 138 26.56 -8.73 -28.37
C GLY A 138 26.09 -7.95 -27.16
N LYS A 139 24.78 -7.62 -27.02
CA LYS A 139 24.22 -6.91 -25.87
C LYS A 139 23.52 -7.88 -24.91
N PRO A 140 23.53 -7.62 -23.60
CA PRO A 140 22.78 -8.42 -22.64
C PRO A 140 21.27 -8.27 -22.88
N TYR A 141 20.53 -9.35 -22.58
CA TYR A 141 19.07 -9.27 -22.51
C TYR A 141 18.66 -8.51 -21.23
N THR A 142 17.54 -7.80 -21.30
CA THR A 142 16.88 -7.25 -20.12
C THR A 142 15.71 -8.17 -19.76
N VAL A 143 15.70 -8.67 -18.55
CA VAL A 143 14.62 -9.53 -18.03
C VAL A 143 13.85 -8.80 -16.94
N PHE A 144 12.53 -9.00 -16.95
CA PHE A 144 11.66 -8.53 -15.88
C PHE A 144 11.54 -9.63 -14.81
N LEU A 145 11.74 -9.24 -13.56
CA LEU A 145 11.71 -10.14 -12.42
C LEU A 145 10.58 -9.74 -11.46
N VAL A 146 9.92 -10.75 -10.92
CA VAL A 146 9.01 -10.64 -9.76
C VAL A 146 9.60 -11.49 -8.65
N ASN A 147 9.92 -10.86 -7.52
CA ASN A 147 10.57 -11.51 -6.36
C ASN A 147 11.82 -12.32 -6.76
N GLY A 148 12.63 -11.74 -7.66
CA GLY A 148 13.85 -12.35 -8.14
C GLY A 148 13.68 -13.45 -9.21
N GLN A 149 12.44 -13.80 -9.58
CA GLN A 149 12.15 -14.83 -10.59
C GLN A 149 11.79 -14.18 -11.93
N PRO A 150 12.38 -14.65 -13.06
CA PRO A 150 12.01 -14.16 -14.38
C PRO A 150 10.54 -14.45 -14.71
N VAL A 151 9.85 -13.45 -15.25
CA VAL A 151 8.44 -13.58 -15.64
C VAL A 151 8.28 -13.24 -17.11
N LYS A 152 7.48 -14.04 -17.83
CA LYS A 152 7.00 -13.77 -19.16
C LYS A 152 5.55 -13.32 -19.10
N PHE A 153 5.28 -12.10 -19.58
CA PHE A 153 3.91 -11.61 -19.68
C PHE A 153 3.19 -12.34 -20.84
N LYS A 154 2.01 -12.85 -20.52
CA LYS A 154 1.04 -13.33 -21.51
C LYS A 154 -0.13 -12.36 -21.44
N GLY A 155 -0.33 -11.59 -22.47
CA GLY A 155 -1.33 -10.54 -22.50
C GLY A 155 -2.05 -10.46 -23.83
N VAL A 156 -3.21 -9.82 -23.81
CA VAL A 156 -4.02 -9.49 -24.97
C VAL A 156 -4.41 -8.02 -24.89
N ASN A 157 -4.73 -7.42 -26.04
CA ASN A 157 -5.33 -6.09 -26.08
C ASN A 157 -6.84 -6.25 -25.95
N ILE A 158 -7.43 -5.72 -24.90
CA ILE A 158 -8.86 -5.75 -24.65
C ILE A 158 -9.32 -4.41 -24.08
N HIS A 159 -10.48 -3.94 -24.53
CA HIS A 159 -11.21 -2.88 -23.85
C HIS A 159 -11.96 -3.45 -22.64
N GLU A 160 -12.25 -2.60 -21.66
CA GLU A 160 -13.10 -2.94 -20.52
C GLU A 160 -14.53 -3.21 -21.01
N HIS A 161 -14.80 -4.44 -21.41
CA HIS A 161 -16.13 -4.88 -21.82
C HIS A 161 -16.64 -5.98 -20.92
N ASN A 162 -17.79 -5.71 -20.33
CA ASN A 162 -18.67 -6.73 -19.78
C ASN A 162 -19.98 -6.66 -20.57
N PRO A 163 -20.43 -7.75 -21.22
CA PRO A 163 -21.65 -7.73 -22.05
C PRO A 163 -22.91 -7.38 -21.25
N GLU A 164 -22.93 -7.60 -19.93
CA GLU A 164 -24.07 -7.34 -19.06
C GLU A 164 -24.08 -5.91 -18.52
N THR A 165 -22.92 -5.39 -18.11
CA THR A 165 -22.79 -4.08 -17.43
C THR A 165 -22.17 -3.00 -18.31
N GLY A 166 -21.56 -3.35 -19.44
CA GLY A 166 -20.86 -2.44 -20.35
C GLY A 166 -19.46 -2.03 -19.90
N HIS A 167 -19.08 -2.36 -18.67
CA HIS A 167 -17.77 -2.07 -18.05
C HIS A 167 -17.48 -3.05 -16.90
N TYR A 168 -16.26 -3.06 -16.43
CA TYR A 168 -15.84 -3.72 -15.18
C TYR A 168 -15.93 -2.76 -14.00
#